data_0945ea0e19d62b2335cb1851278aec62
#
_entry.id   0945ea0e19d62b2335cb1851278aec62
#
_cell.length_a   1.000
_cell.length_b   1.000
_cell.length_c   1.000
_cell.angle_alpha   90.00
_cell.angle_beta   90.00
_cell.angle_gamma   90.00
#
_symmetry.space_group_name_H-M   'P 1'
#
loop_
_entity.id
_entity.type
_entity.pdbx_description
1 polymer ?
#
loop_
_entity_poly.entity_id
_entity_poly.type
_entity_poly.pdbx_seq_one_letter_code
_entity_poly.pdbx_strand_id
1 'polypeptide(L)'
;FTIMLITKTLILGQPILTSQAGSPDLVMEMLQSCGESLFNEDGSVNIVDNKALKPILEIYSQMVKDGTLVEVTDWDQYIASINNGTTAGVINGCWIMASITANDDQSGKWALTNMPKLDGIDGATNYSNNGGSSWAISSNCKKTDLAIDFMKSTFAGSTALYDDIIAKGALATWAPAGDSEAYAQPVAFFSDDPVYAKIVDFATKTPSNITGAFYYDARDAVGTALSNIIQTGADMDSELQTAQETVEFNMGN
;
A
#
# COMPACT_ATOMS: atom_id res chain seq x y z
N PHE A 1 4.52 -1.11 -4.55
CA PHE A 1 5.43 -0.72 -3.47
C PHE A 1 4.85 0.48 -2.76
N THR A 2 4.94 0.50 -1.43
CA THR A 2 4.44 1.61 -0.60
C THR A 2 5.47 2.72 -0.55
N ILE A 3 4.98 3.93 -0.72
CA ILE A 3 5.73 5.17 -0.62
C ILE A 3 5.01 6.11 0.34
N MET A 4 5.73 7.02 0.94
CA MET A 4 5.18 8.19 1.59
C MET A 4 5.47 9.42 0.73
N LEU A 5 4.42 10.11 0.33
CA LEU A 5 4.50 11.42 -0.31
C LEU A 5 4.12 12.49 0.72
N ILE A 6 4.92 13.51 0.83
CA ILE A 6 4.72 14.58 1.79
C ILE A 6 4.96 15.94 1.13
N THR A 7 4.18 16.94 1.50
CA THR A 7 4.40 18.31 1.06
C THR A 7 5.63 18.90 1.74
N LYS A 8 6.35 19.77 1.03
CA LYS A 8 7.53 20.46 1.56
C LYS A 8 7.18 21.56 2.56
N THR A 9 5.91 21.96 2.63
CA THR A 9 5.43 23.01 3.55
C THR A 9 4.29 22.46 4.37
N LEU A 10 4.51 22.25 5.65
CA LEU A 10 3.47 21.90 6.62
C LEU A 10 2.83 23.16 7.17
N ILE A 11 1.51 23.15 7.27
CA ILE A 11 0.72 24.21 7.90
C ILE A 11 0.38 23.75 9.32
N LEU A 12 0.58 24.60 10.31
CA LEU A 12 0.27 24.26 11.70
C LEU A 12 -1.22 23.89 11.83
N GLY A 13 -1.48 22.71 12.42
CA GLY A 13 -2.83 22.16 12.57
C GLY A 13 -3.37 21.43 11.34
N GLN A 14 -2.57 21.28 10.27
CA GLN A 14 -2.93 20.46 9.11
C GLN A 14 -2.77 18.99 9.45
N PRO A 15 -3.75 18.11 9.12
CA PRO A 15 -3.56 16.68 9.19
C PRO A 15 -2.38 16.22 8.35
N ILE A 16 -1.64 15.24 8.85
CA ILE A 16 -0.48 14.70 8.11
C ILE A 16 -0.95 13.69 7.08
N LEU A 17 -1.88 12.80 7.45
CA LEU A 17 -2.32 11.69 6.62
C LEU A 17 -3.83 11.74 6.36
N THR A 18 -4.24 11.05 5.31
CA THR A 18 -5.63 10.75 5.00
C THR A 18 -5.78 9.25 4.74
N SER A 19 -6.96 8.69 5.05
CA SER A 19 -7.36 7.33 4.74
C SER A 19 -8.86 7.30 4.41
N GLN A 20 -9.31 6.26 3.72
CA GLN A 20 -10.75 6.03 3.58
C GLN A 20 -11.27 5.28 4.81
N ALA A 21 -12.37 5.74 5.37
CA ALA A 21 -13.01 5.11 6.53
C ALA A 21 -13.31 3.62 6.22
N GLY A 22 -12.85 2.74 7.10
CA GLY A 22 -13.03 1.30 6.96
C GLY A 22 -12.11 0.64 5.94
N SER A 23 -11.28 1.39 5.21
CA SER A 23 -10.23 0.78 4.37
C SER A 23 -9.10 0.27 5.26
N PRO A 24 -8.75 -1.01 5.20
CA PRO A 24 -7.63 -1.55 5.95
C PRO A 24 -6.27 -1.33 5.27
N ASP A 25 -6.19 -0.61 4.14
CA ASP A 25 -4.97 -0.51 3.34
C ASP A 25 -3.76 -0.07 4.15
N LEU A 26 -3.87 1.06 4.86
CA LEU A 26 -2.77 1.56 5.70
C LEU A 26 -2.40 0.57 6.81
N VAL A 27 -3.38 -0.12 7.40
CA VAL A 27 -3.15 -1.18 8.41
C VAL A 27 -2.37 -2.34 7.80
N MET A 28 -2.74 -2.78 6.58
CA MET A 28 -2.03 -3.85 5.87
C MET A 28 -0.60 -3.44 5.49
N GLU A 29 -0.40 -2.19 5.07
CA GLU A 29 0.93 -1.65 4.78
C GLU A 29 1.82 -1.65 6.04
N MET A 30 1.27 -1.21 7.17
CA MET A 30 1.97 -1.23 8.46
C MET A 30 2.27 -2.67 8.89
N LEU A 31 1.32 -3.59 8.73
CA LEU A 31 1.47 -5.01 9.10
C LEU A 31 2.61 -5.67 8.31
N GLN A 32 2.60 -5.52 6.99
CA GLN A 32 3.67 -6.06 6.14
C GLN A 32 5.03 -5.41 6.46
N SER A 33 5.07 -4.12 6.77
CA SER A 33 6.33 -3.46 7.15
C SER A 33 6.96 -4.05 8.42
N CYS A 34 6.15 -4.70 9.26
CA CYS A 34 6.60 -5.46 10.44
C CYS A 34 7.01 -6.89 10.12
N GLY A 35 6.91 -7.33 8.84
CA GLY A 35 7.15 -8.71 8.45
C GLY A 35 6.05 -9.68 8.88
N GLU A 36 4.87 -9.15 9.21
CA GLU A 36 3.71 -9.93 9.67
C GLU A 36 2.65 -10.07 8.57
N SER A 37 1.83 -11.11 8.68
CA SER A 37 0.75 -11.43 7.75
C SER A 37 -0.49 -11.89 8.52
N LEU A 38 -1.67 -11.80 7.88
CA LEU A 38 -2.94 -12.27 8.46
C LEU A 38 -3.07 -13.79 8.48
N PHE A 39 -2.10 -14.50 7.90
CA PHE A 39 -2.02 -15.96 7.90
C PHE A 39 -0.63 -16.41 8.30
N ASN A 40 -0.56 -17.57 8.94
CA ASN A 40 0.68 -18.29 9.19
C ASN A 40 1.13 -19.06 7.94
N GLU A 41 2.36 -19.57 7.94
CA GLU A 41 2.91 -20.37 6.84
C GLU A 41 2.11 -21.67 6.57
N ASP A 42 1.44 -22.20 7.57
CA ASP A 42 0.61 -23.39 7.46
C ASP A 42 -0.81 -23.08 6.93
N GLY A 43 -1.10 -21.80 6.66
CA GLY A 43 -2.39 -21.32 6.17
C GLY A 43 -3.44 -21.08 7.25
N SER A 44 -3.13 -21.26 8.52
CA SER A 44 -4.02 -20.88 9.63
C SER A 44 -4.15 -19.35 9.75
N VAL A 45 -5.30 -18.88 10.27
CA VAL A 45 -5.56 -17.45 10.47
C VAL A 45 -4.68 -16.92 11.61
N ASN A 46 -4.08 -15.76 11.41
CA ASN A 46 -3.19 -15.07 12.35
C ASN A 46 -3.66 -13.63 12.58
N ILE A 47 -4.83 -13.47 13.18
CA ILE A 47 -5.40 -12.17 13.51
C ILE A 47 -5.26 -11.89 15.02
N VAL A 48 -5.78 -12.77 15.87
CA VAL A 48 -5.78 -12.58 17.34
C VAL A 48 -4.37 -12.66 17.91
N ASP A 49 -3.59 -13.65 17.49
CA ASP A 49 -2.23 -13.90 18.00
C ASP A 49 -1.16 -13.10 17.25
N ASN A 50 -1.55 -12.23 16.31
CA ASN A 50 -0.64 -11.41 15.55
C ASN A 50 0.02 -10.34 16.42
N LYS A 51 1.33 -10.40 16.57
CA LYS A 51 2.09 -9.51 17.48
C LYS A 51 2.10 -8.05 17.06
N ALA A 52 1.79 -7.73 15.79
CA ALA A 52 1.84 -6.36 15.26
C ALA A 52 0.45 -5.76 15.05
N LEU A 53 -0.59 -6.56 14.77
CA LEU A 53 -1.88 -6.04 14.33
C LEU A 53 -2.55 -5.16 15.38
N LYS A 54 -2.62 -5.62 16.65
CA LYS A 54 -3.22 -4.82 17.72
C LYS A 54 -2.47 -3.50 17.97
N PRO A 55 -1.14 -3.47 18.14
CA PRO A 55 -0.37 -2.22 18.20
C PRO A 55 -0.61 -1.28 17.02
N ILE A 56 -0.76 -1.82 15.80
CA ILE A 56 -1.05 -1.03 14.60
C ILE A 56 -2.42 -0.37 14.70
N LEU A 57 -3.46 -1.11 15.12
CA LEU A 57 -4.81 -0.56 15.31
C LEU A 57 -4.85 0.49 16.43
N GLU A 58 -4.06 0.32 17.48
CA GLU A 58 -3.90 1.32 18.54
C GLU A 58 -3.28 2.61 18.01
N ILE A 59 -2.19 2.50 17.20
CA ILE A 59 -1.54 3.64 16.56
C ILE A 59 -2.50 4.33 15.59
N TYR A 60 -3.19 3.57 14.74
CA TYR A 60 -4.17 4.13 13.79
C TYR A 60 -5.27 4.89 14.52
N SER A 61 -5.85 4.28 15.57
CA SER A 61 -6.89 4.90 16.39
C SER A 61 -6.41 6.19 17.07
N GLN A 62 -5.16 6.18 17.54
CA GLN A 62 -4.56 7.39 18.15
C GLN A 62 -4.35 8.50 17.11
N MET A 63 -3.89 8.17 15.91
CA MET A 63 -3.72 9.14 14.83
C MET A 63 -5.05 9.79 14.41
N VAL A 64 -6.15 9.01 14.36
CA VAL A 64 -7.49 9.56 14.10
C VAL A 64 -7.92 10.47 15.22
N LYS A 65 -7.77 10.04 16.48
CA LYS A 65 -8.16 10.80 17.68
C LYS A 65 -7.41 12.13 17.81
N ASP A 66 -6.14 12.16 17.45
CA ASP A 66 -5.29 13.36 17.53
C ASP A 66 -5.44 14.27 16.29
N GLY A 67 -6.19 13.85 15.28
CA GLY A 67 -6.32 14.57 14.02
C GLY A 67 -5.08 14.53 13.13
N THR A 68 -4.11 13.67 13.43
CA THR A 68 -2.94 13.42 12.58
C THR A 68 -3.34 12.72 11.30
N LEU A 69 -4.31 11.81 11.37
CA LEU A 69 -4.95 11.12 10.26
C LEU A 69 -6.42 11.52 10.19
N VAL A 70 -6.87 11.93 9.02
CA VAL A 70 -8.28 12.22 8.74
C VAL A 70 -8.87 11.12 7.88
N GLU A 71 -9.95 10.52 8.34
CA GLU A 71 -10.74 9.60 7.54
C GLU A 71 -11.73 10.36 6.65
N VAL A 72 -11.83 9.93 5.40
CA VAL A 72 -12.80 10.41 4.40
C VAL A 72 -13.66 9.25 3.92
N THR A 73 -14.82 9.54 3.32
CA THR A 73 -15.84 8.52 3.05
C THR A 73 -15.61 7.74 1.77
N ASP A 74 -14.95 8.34 0.78
CA ASP A 74 -14.78 7.75 -0.54
C ASP A 74 -13.47 8.15 -1.22
N TRP A 75 -13.23 7.53 -2.38
CA TRP A 75 -12.02 7.76 -3.17
C TRP A 75 -11.89 9.19 -3.67
N ASP A 76 -12.98 9.82 -4.08
CA ASP A 76 -12.93 11.18 -4.61
C ASP A 76 -12.52 12.17 -3.52
N GLN A 77 -13.05 12.02 -2.31
CA GLN A 77 -12.65 12.83 -1.15
C GLN A 77 -11.20 12.53 -0.73
N TYR A 78 -10.76 11.26 -0.82
CA TYR A 78 -9.38 10.89 -0.55
C TYR A 78 -8.43 11.64 -1.48
N ILE A 79 -8.64 11.57 -2.80
CA ILE A 79 -7.82 12.29 -3.77
C ILE A 79 -7.95 13.82 -3.62
N ALA A 80 -9.17 14.32 -3.35
CA ALA A 80 -9.38 15.75 -3.13
C ALA A 80 -8.59 16.26 -1.91
N SER A 81 -8.53 15.52 -0.81
CA SER A 81 -7.80 15.92 0.40
C SER A 81 -6.30 16.13 0.14
N ILE A 82 -5.73 15.31 -0.73
CA ILE A 82 -4.33 15.38 -1.17
C ILE A 82 -4.15 16.57 -2.12
N ASN A 83 -4.96 16.63 -3.18
CA ASN A 83 -4.81 17.61 -4.26
C ASN A 83 -5.16 19.03 -3.83
N ASN A 84 -6.04 19.21 -2.85
CA ASN A 84 -6.37 20.53 -2.28
C ASN A 84 -5.43 20.97 -1.18
N GLY A 85 -4.46 20.11 -0.77
CA GLY A 85 -3.55 20.38 0.32
C GLY A 85 -4.24 20.38 1.70
N THR A 86 -5.38 19.70 1.85
CA THR A 86 -6.04 19.52 3.16
C THR A 86 -5.20 18.63 4.06
N THR A 87 -4.53 17.63 3.50
CA THR A 87 -3.56 16.77 4.18
C THR A 87 -2.16 17.00 3.63
N ALA A 88 -1.15 16.83 4.50
CA ALA A 88 0.24 17.11 4.16
C ALA A 88 0.94 15.95 3.46
N GLY A 89 0.39 14.74 3.54
CA GLY A 89 1.02 13.56 3.01
C GLY A 89 0.06 12.39 2.80
N VAL A 90 0.60 11.35 2.20
CA VAL A 90 -0.11 10.09 1.97
C VAL A 90 0.89 8.94 2.03
N ILE A 91 0.49 7.84 2.66
CA ILE A 91 1.16 6.55 2.58
C ILE A 91 0.27 5.67 1.71
N ASN A 92 0.82 5.16 0.60
CA ASN A 92 0.04 4.35 -0.34
C ASN A 92 0.97 3.61 -1.32
N GLY A 93 0.44 2.77 -2.17
CA GLY A 93 1.15 2.20 -3.30
C GLY A 93 1.64 3.28 -4.27
N CYS A 94 2.77 3.04 -4.93
CA CYS A 94 3.38 4.01 -5.85
C CYS A 94 2.45 4.46 -7.00
N TRP A 95 1.41 3.71 -7.29
CA TRP A 95 0.39 4.05 -8.29
C TRP A 95 -0.39 5.33 -7.95
N ILE A 96 -0.43 5.77 -6.68
CA ILE A 96 -1.07 7.02 -6.26
C ILE A 96 -0.42 8.26 -6.89
N MET A 97 0.86 8.15 -7.29
CA MET A 97 1.59 9.24 -7.94
C MET A 97 0.86 9.79 -9.16
N ALA A 98 0.21 8.92 -9.94
CA ALA A 98 -0.55 9.35 -11.12
C ALA A 98 -1.70 10.29 -10.76
N SER A 99 -2.38 10.07 -9.63
CA SER A 99 -3.47 10.92 -9.16
C SER A 99 -2.96 12.26 -8.59
N ILE A 100 -1.79 12.25 -7.97
CA ILE A 100 -1.18 13.46 -7.38
C ILE A 100 -0.60 14.34 -8.48
N THR A 101 0.12 13.76 -9.44
CA THR A 101 0.74 14.49 -10.56
C THR A 101 -0.26 15.01 -11.57
N ALA A 102 -1.53 14.62 -11.49
CA ALA A 102 -2.61 15.19 -12.29
C ALA A 102 -2.94 16.65 -11.91
N ASN A 103 -2.50 17.12 -10.73
CA ASN A 103 -2.66 18.50 -10.31
C ASN A 103 -1.34 19.27 -10.48
N ASP A 104 -1.17 19.93 -11.64
CA ASP A 104 0.03 20.67 -12.00
C ASP A 104 0.38 21.79 -11.00
N ASP A 105 -0.60 22.37 -10.33
CA ASP A 105 -0.40 23.44 -9.34
C ASP A 105 0.44 22.99 -8.13
N GLN A 106 0.57 21.69 -7.93
CA GLN A 106 1.37 21.09 -6.87
C GLN A 106 2.79 20.68 -7.31
N SER A 107 3.16 20.92 -8.56
CA SER A 107 4.49 20.59 -9.06
C SER A 107 5.58 21.27 -8.21
N GLY A 108 6.59 20.52 -7.86
CA GLY A 108 7.70 20.96 -7.02
C GLY A 108 7.38 21.04 -5.52
N LYS A 109 6.15 20.78 -5.08
CA LYS A 109 5.74 20.87 -3.68
C LYS A 109 5.79 19.53 -2.94
N TRP A 110 5.97 18.42 -3.63
CA TRP A 110 5.97 17.09 -3.06
C TRP A 110 7.38 16.50 -2.99
N ALA A 111 7.60 15.66 -2.00
CA ALA A 111 8.78 14.82 -1.86
C ALA A 111 8.36 13.37 -1.64
N LEU A 112 9.17 12.43 -2.13
CA LEU A 112 8.99 11.00 -1.95
C LEU A 112 9.99 10.48 -0.92
N THR A 113 9.48 9.71 0.04
CA THR A 113 10.29 8.98 1.02
C THR A 113 9.66 7.60 1.29
N ASN A 114 10.33 6.77 2.06
CA ASN A 114 9.76 5.55 2.59
C ASN A 114 8.84 5.85 3.78
N MET A 115 7.96 4.90 4.11
CA MET A 115 7.04 5.02 5.24
C MET A 115 7.78 5.03 6.58
N PRO A 116 7.20 5.58 7.66
CA PRO A 116 7.76 5.49 8.99
C PRO A 116 7.88 4.03 9.46
N LYS A 117 8.94 3.74 10.20
CA LYS A 117 9.09 2.46 10.91
C LYS A 117 8.26 2.48 12.19
N LEU A 118 7.62 1.36 12.52
CA LEU A 118 6.93 1.19 13.80
C LEU A 118 7.97 0.88 14.89
N ASP A 119 8.05 1.74 15.89
CA ASP A 119 8.91 1.51 17.05
C ASP A 119 8.30 0.45 17.98
N GLY A 120 9.17 -0.32 18.64
CA GLY A 120 8.75 -1.33 19.61
C GLY A 120 8.30 -2.66 19.01
N ILE A 121 8.30 -2.81 17.68
CA ILE A 121 8.03 -4.08 17.01
C ILE A 121 9.31 -4.61 16.39
N ASP A 122 9.76 -5.77 16.87
CA ASP A 122 10.95 -6.42 16.37
C ASP A 122 10.79 -6.82 14.89
N GLY A 123 11.80 -6.54 14.10
CA GLY A 123 11.77 -6.83 12.66
C GLY A 123 11.06 -5.79 11.80
N ALA A 124 10.43 -4.77 12.39
CA ALA A 124 9.79 -3.69 11.63
C ALA A 124 10.79 -2.97 10.71
N THR A 125 10.32 -2.60 9.54
CA THR A 125 11.08 -1.89 8.50
C THR A 125 10.36 -0.62 8.07
N ASN A 126 10.96 0.13 7.14
CA ASN A 126 10.34 1.30 6.50
C ASN A 126 9.72 0.96 5.14
N TYR A 127 9.53 -0.32 4.85
CA TYR A 127 9.19 -0.80 3.52
C TYR A 127 7.95 -1.69 3.56
N SER A 128 7.06 -1.50 2.59
CA SER A 128 5.86 -2.29 2.44
C SER A 128 5.39 -2.30 0.98
N ASN A 129 4.25 -2.92 0.73
CA ASN A 129 3.60 -2.95 -0.57
C ASN A 129 2.10 -2.71 -0.41
N ASN A 130 1.54 -1.89 -1.29
CA ASN A 130 0.09 -1.75 -1.42
C ASN A 130 -0.31 -1.97 -2.88
N GLY A 131 -1.01 -3.07 -3.11
CA GLY A 131 -1.44 -3.50 -4.44
C GLY A 131 -0.38 -4.31 -5.17
N GLY A 132 -0.40 -4.17 -6.47
CA GLY A 132 0.30 -5.03 -7.40
C GLY A 132 -0.69 -5.85 -8.21
N SER A 133 -0.30 -6.16 -9.45
CA SER A 133 -1.12 -6.94 -10.36
C SER A 133 -0.28 -7.99 -11.04
N SER A 134 -0.90 -9.11 -11.38
CA SER A 134 -0.27 -10.19 -12.11
C SER A 134 -1.02 -10.51 -13.38
N TRP A 135 -0.30 -11.02 -14.36
CA TRP A 135 -0.86 -11.55 -15.57
C TRP A 135 -1.04 -13.06 -15.45
N ALA A 136 -2.16 -13.58 -15.90
CA ALA A 136 -2.42 -15.01 -15.90
C ALA A 136 -2.98 -15.46 -17.25
N ILE A 137 -2.64 -16.67 -17.66
CA ILE A 137 -3.20 -17.31 -18.84
C ILE A 137 -4.29 -18.26 -18.38
N SER A 138 -5.52 -18.01 -18.87
CA SER A 138 -6.67 -18.87 -18.55
C SER A 138 -6.43 -20.33 -19.03
N SER A 139 -6.88 -21.30 -18.23
CA SER A 139 -6.86 -22.73 -18.62
C SER A 139 -7.65 -23.02 -19.90
N ASN A 140 -8.59 -22.14 -20.28
CA ASN A 140 -9.35 -22.23 -21.51
C ASN A 140 -8.64 -21.65 -22.74
N CYS A 141 -7.42 -21.09 -22.58
CA CYS A 141 -6.67 -20.52 -23.70
C CYS A 141 -6.30 -21.60 -24.72
N LYS A 142 -6.67 -21.37 -25.99
CA LYS A 142 -6.38 -22.30 -27.09
C LYS A 142 -5.05 -22.03 -27.78
N LYS A 143 -4.35 -20.94 -27.40
CA LYS A 143 -3.08 -20.51 -27.98
C LYS A 143 -2.08 -20.18 -26.85
N THR A 144 -1.91 -21.11 -25.93
CA THR A 144 -1.11 -20.91 -24.71
C THR A 144 0.33 -20.52 -25.02
N ASP A 145 0.96 -21.19 -26.00
CA ASP A 145 2.35 -20.90 -26.40
C ASP A 145 2.51 -19.46 -26.92
N LEU A 146 1.56 -18.99 -27.74
CA LEU A 146 1.56 -17.62 -28.22
C LEU A 146 1.35 -16.60 -27.09
N ALA A 147 0.49 -16.92 -26.13
CA ALA A 147 0.27 -16.06 -24.97
C ALA A 147 1.52 -15.99 -24.09
N ILE A 148 2.22 -17.12 -23.89
CA ILE A 148 3.49 -17.17 -23.17
C ILE A 148 4.55 -16.35 -23.88
N ASP A 149 4.70 -16.51 -25.21
CA ASP A 149 5.67 -15.76 -26.00
C ASP A 149 5.39 -14.26 -25.95
N PHE A 150 4.12 -13.86 -26.01
CA PHE A 150 3.72 -12.47 -25.84
C PHE A 150 4.14 -11.92 -24.46
N MET A 151 3.84 -12.64 -23.38
CA MET A 151 4.20 -12.20 -22.02
C MET A 151 5.71 -12.14 -21.82
N LYS A 152 6.46 -13.09 -22.36
CA LYS A 152 7.93 -13.11 -22.29
C LYS A 152 8.58 -12.01 -23.13
N SER A 153 7.99 -11.64 -24.27
CA SER A 153 8.52 -10.58 -25.12
C SER A 153 8.10 -9.17 -24.70
N THR A 154 7.16 -9.05 -23.78
CA THR A 154 6.64 -7.78 -23.25
C THR A 154 6.95 -7.62 -21.77
N PHE A 155 6.08 -8.10 -20.90
CA PHE A 155 6.12 -7.86 -19.44
C PHE A 155 7.31 -8.50 -18.71
N ALA A 156 7.91 -9.54 -19.27
CA ALA A 156 9.08 -10.20 -18.70
C ALA A 156 10.28 -10.25 -19.65
N GLY A 157 10.38 -9.26 -20.56
CA GLY A 157 11.47 -9.27 -21.54
C GLY A 157 11.73 -7.94 -22.26
N SER A 158 10.93 -6.90 -22.03
CA SER A 158 11.06 -5.63 -22.73
C SER A 158 11.28 -4.46 -21.77
N THR A 159 12.51 -3.98 -21.66
CA THR A 159 12.79 -2.71 -20.95
C THR A 159 12.12 -1.54 -21.66
N ALA A 160 12.11 -1.53 -23.01
CA ALA A 160 11.48 -0.47 -23.79
C ALA A 160 9.98 -0.30 -23.48
N LEU A 161 9.25 -1.40 -23.23
CA LEU A 161 7.85 -1.30 -22.81
C LEU A 161 7.75 -0.51 -21.50
N TYR A 162 8.59 -0.84 -20.51
CA TYR A 162 8.55 -0.19 -19.21
C TYR A 162 9.05 1.25 -19.25
N ASP A 163 10.01 1.57 -20.11
CA ASP A 163 10.47 2.95 -20.35
C ASP A 163 9.32 3.83 -20.89
N ASP A 164 8.46 3.27 -21.75
CA ASP A 164 7.30 3.99 -22.30
C ASP A 164 6.17 4.20 -21.27
N ILE A 165 5.97 3.25 -20.35
CA ILE A 165 4.82 3.29 -19.44
C ILE A 165 5.15 3.79 -18.03
N ILE A 166 6.43 3.98 -17.69
CA ILE A 166 6.85 4.45 -16.37
C ILE A 166 6.22 5.81 -16.02
N ALA A 167 6.14 6.73 -16.97
CA ALA A 167 5.52 8.03 -16.77
C ALA A 167 4.00 7.95 -16.49
N LYS A 168 3.39 6.78 -16.72
CA LYS A 168 1.99 6.48 -16.37
C LYS A 168 1.84 5.86 -14.99
N GLY A 169 2.93 5.76 -14.21
CA GLY A 169 2.95 5.15 -12.89
C GLY A 169 2.97 3.61 -12.89
N ALA A 170 3.18 2.99 -14.05
CA ALA A 170 3.29 1.53 -14.16
C ALA A 170 4.74 1.08 -13.96
N LEU A 171 5.07 0.63 -12.76
CA LEU A 171 6.39 0.12 -12.43
C LEU A 171 6.48 -1.39 -12.65
N ALA A 172 7.61 -1.81 -13.21
CA ALA A 172 7.89 -3.22 -13.44
C ALA A 172 8.17 -3.96 -12.12
N THR A 173 7.66 -5.18 -12.03
CA THR A 173 8.15 -6.20 -11.07
C THR A 173 9.24 -7.08 -11.70
N TRP A 174 9.47 -6.96 -13.01
CA TRP A 174 10.58 -7.60 -13.71
C TRP A 174 11.87 -6.80 -13.47
N ALA A 175 12.75 -7.34 -12.61
CA ALA A 175 13.92 -6.64 -12.08
C ALA A 175 14.81 -5.94 -13.14
N PRO A 176 15.11 -6.55 -14.32
CA PRO A 176 15.94 -5.88 -15.31
C PRO A 176 15.39 -4.55 -15.86
N ALA A 177 14.09 -4.31 -15.74
CA ALA A 177 13.53 -3.00 -16.14
C ALA A 177 13.94 -1.88 -15.19
N GLY A 178 14.13 -2.19 -13.90
CA GLY A 178 14.56 -1.22 -12.89
C GLY A 178 15.99 -0.69 -13.10
N ASP A 179 16.81 -1.39 -13.90
CA ASP A 179 18.17 -0.98 -14.25
C ASP A 179 18.21 -0.01 -15.46
N SER A 180 17.06 0.27 -16.07
CA SER A 180 16.98 1.19 -17.22
C SER A 180 17.29 2.63 -16.83
N GLU A 181 17.92 3.37 -17.71
CA GLU A 181 18.18 4.81 -17.56
C GLU A 181 16.90 5.63 -17.35
N ALA A 182 15.74 5.17 -17.84
CA ALA A 182 14.45 5.84 -17.65
C ALA A 182 14.06 5.92 -16.17
N TYR A 183 14.41 4.89 -15.38
CA TYR A 183 14.13 4.87 -13.94
C TYR A 183 15.02 5.83 -13.14
N ALA A 184 16.21 6.16 -13.64
CA ALA A 184 17.13 7.09 -13.01
C ALA A 184 16.85 8.57 -13.35
N GLN A 185 15.91 8.85 -14.27
CA GLN A 185 15.62 10.21 -14.69
C GLN A 185 14.98 11.04 -13.56
N PRO A 186 15.35 12.32 -13.44
CA PRO A 186 14.70 13.24 -12.54
C PRO A 186 13.23 13.48 -12.94
N VAL A 187 12.35 13.58 -11.97
CA VAL A 187 10.92 13.86 -12.17
C VAL A 187 10.61 15.27 -11.69
N ALA A 188 10.35 16.18 -12.61
CA ALA A 188 10.17 17.62 -12.32
C ALA A 188 9.07 17.89 -11.27
N PHE A 189 7.99 17.13 -11.27
CA PHE A 189 6.92 17.26 -10.28
C PHE A 189 7.43 17.07 -8.84
N PHE A 190 8.44 16.24 -8.63
CA PHE A 190 9.06 15.96 -7.34
C PHE A 190 10.39 16.74 -7.14
N SER A 191 10.53 17.91 -7.77
CA SER A 191 11.74 18.74 -7.70
C SER A 191 13.00 18.06 -8.21
N ASP A 192 12.86 17.41 -9.34
CA ASP A 192 13.93 16.70 -10.03
C ASP A 192 14.53 15.52 -9.23
N ASP A 193 13.77 14.99 -8.26
CA ASP A 193 14.14 13.77 -7.56
C ASP A 193 13.91 12.53 -8.46
N PRO A 194 14.87 11.57 -8.55
CA PRO A 194 14.71 10.34 -9.31
C PRO A 194 13.83 9.33 -8.54
N VAL A 195 12.55 9.66 -8.37
CA VAL A 195 11.60 8.92 -7.52
C VAL A 195 11.42 7.46 -7.93
N TYR A 196 11.50 7.14 -9.22
CA TYR A 196 11.34 5.76 -9.69
C TYR A 196 12.51 4.87 -9.26
N ALA A 197 13.75 5.38 -9.32
CA ALA A 197 14.91 4.65 -8.81
C ALA A 197 14.80 4.38 -7.30
N LYS A 198 14.29 5.35 -6.54
CA LYS A 198 14.03 5.16 -5.10
C LYS A 198 12.99 4.08 -4.85
N ILE A 199 11.90 4.05 -5.63
CA ILE A 199 10.84 3.04 -5.48
C ILE A 199 11.39 1.64 -5.79
N VAL A 200 12.24 1.50 -6.81
CA VAL A 200 12.92 0.23 -7.11
C VAL A 200 13.79 -0.21 -5.93
N ASP A 201 14.55 0.69 -5.34
CA ASP A 201 15.36 0.40 -4.14
C ASP A 201 14.47 -0.05 -2.96
N PHE A 202 13.36 0.63 -2.70
CA PHE A 202 12.41 0.27 -1.64
C PHE A 202 11.80 -1.12 -1.88
N ALA A 203 11.52 -1.44 -3.14
CA ALA A 203 10.97 -2.73 -3.54
C ALA A 203 11.86 -3.91 -3.12
N THR A 204 13.16 -3.75 -3.23
CA THR A 204 14.13 -4.80 -2.86
C THR A 204 14.20 -5.08 -1.35
N LYS A 205 13.67 -4.17 -0.54
CA LYS A 205 13.72 -4.20 0.93
C LYS A 205 12.36 -4.52 1.56
N THR A 206 11.32 -4.64 0.74
CA THR A 206 9.95 -4.91 1.19
C THR A 206 9.85 -6.35 1.72
N PRO A 207 9.36 -6.55 2.95
CA PRO A 207 9.13 -7.89 3.49
C PRO A 207 8.11 -8.67 2.66
N SER A 208 8.25 -9.99 2.63
CA SER A 208 7.22 -10.86 2.04
C SER A 208 5.92 -10.78 2.83
N ASN A 209 4.82 -11.07 2.14
CA ASN A 209 3.50 -11.18 2.74
C ASN A 209 2.90 -12.54 2.36
N ILE A 210 2.34 -13.23 3.34
CA ILE A 210 1.65 -14.50 3.11
C ILE A 210 0.23 -14.18 2.67
N THR A 211 -0.10 -14.56 1.45
CA THR A 211 -1.43 -14.40 0.86
C THR A 211 -1.97 -15.75 0.42
N GLY A 212 -3.29 -15.92 0.43
CA GLY A 212 -3.96 -17.14 0.04
C GLY A 212 -5.37 -16.85 -0.48
N ALA A 213 -6.15 -17.90 -0.70
CA ALA A 213 -7.49 -17.77 -1.25
C ALA A 213 -8.42 -16.87 -0.41
N PHE A 214 -8.21 -16.83 0.90
CA PHE A 214 -9.02 -16.06 1.85
C PHE A 214 -8.37 -14.75 2.31
N TYR A 215 -7.34 -14.28 1.60
CA TYR A 215 -6.66 -13.04 1.99
C TYR A 215 -7.60 -11.84 2.03
N TYR A 216 -8.48 -11.70 1.04
CA TYR A 216 -9.44 -10.59 1.02
C TYR A 216 -10.53 -10.74 2.08
N ASP A 217 -10.95 -11.94 2.41
CA ASP A 217 -11.88 -12.18 3.53
C ASP A 217 -11.26 -11.70 4.84
N ALA A 218 -9.99 -12.03 5.09
CA ALA A 218 -9.27 -11.59 6.30
C ALA A 218 -9.04 -10.07 6.32
N ARG A 219 -8.63 -9.50 5.20
CA ARG A 219 -8.44 -8.06 5.04
C ARG A 219 -9.74 -7.29 5.31
N ASP A 220 -10.86 -7.73 4.76
CA ASP A 220 -12.16 -7.07 4.90
C ASP A 220 -12.73 -7.26 6.31
N ALA A 221 -12.48 -8.40 6.97
CA ALA A 221 -12.82 -8.62 8.37
C ALA A 221 -12.05 -7.65 9.29
N VAL A 222 -10.75 -7.45 9.05
CA VAL A 222 -9.95 -6.45 9.78
C VAL A 222 -10.45 -5.02 9.49
N GLY A 223 -10.84 -4.70 8.25
CA GLY A 223 -11.44 -3.41 7.89
C GLY A 223 -12.76 -3.16 8.63
N THR A 224 -13.58 -4.19 8.81
CA THR A 224 -14.81 -4.11 9.60
C THR A 224 -14.50 -3.86 11.06
N ALA A 225 -13.54 -4.59 11.64
CA ALA A 225 -13.08 -4.39 13.01
C ALA A 225 -12.55 -2.97 13.21
N LEU A 226 -11.71 -2.47 12.31
CA LEU A 226 -11.21 -1.08 12.33
C LEU A 226 -12.36 -0.08 12.35
N SER A 227 -13.35 -0.23 11.46
CA SER A 227 -14.53 0.65 11.42
C SER A 227 -15.28 0.67 12.75
N ASN A 228 -15.53 -0.50 13.35
CA ASN A 228 -16.25 -0.60 14.62
C ASN A 228 -15.46 0.08 15.75
N ILE A 229 -14.15 -0.16 15.83
CA ILE A 229 -13.26 0.45 16.80
C ILE A 229 -13.29 1.99 16.69
N ILE A 230 -13.14 2.53 15.49
CA ILE A 230 -13.05 3.98 15.27
C ILE A 230 -14.40 4.67 15.44
N GLN A 231 -15.47 4.11 14.85
CA GLN A 231 -16.76 4.80 14.76
C GLN A 231 -17.64 4.59 15.99
N THR A 232 -17.55 3.43 16.65
CA THR A 232 -18.41 3.09 17.78
C THR A 232 -17.67 2.97 19.11
N GLY A 233 -16.33 2.95 19.09
CA GLY A 233 -15.52 2.70 20.27
C GLY A 233 -15.60 1.24 20.76
N ALA A 234 -15.84 0.31 19.83
CA ALA A 234 -15.92 -1.12 20.16
C ALA A 234 -14.60 -1.62 20.78
N ASP A 235 -14.71 -2.66 21.58
CA ASP A 235 -13.56 -3.30 22.24
C ASP A 235 -12.68 -3.98 21.19
N MET A 236 -11.40 -3.62 21.15
CA MET A 236 -10.47 -4.07 20.12
C MET A 236 -10.24 -5.58 20.15
N ASP A 237 -10.11 -6.17 21.34
CA ASP A 237 -9.86 -7.61 21.45
C ASP A 237 -11.08 -8.40 20.97
N SER A 238 -12.30 -7.94 21.29
CA SER A 238 -13.55 -8.54 20.81
C SER A 238 -13.70 -8.42 19.31
N GLU A 239 -13.33 -7.30 18.71
CA GLU A 239 -13.41 -7.11 17.26
C GLU A 239 -12.39 -7.98 16.51
N LEU A 240 -11.16 -8.10 17.02
CA LEU A 240 -10.16 -9.00 16.43
C LEU A 240 -10.57 -10.47 16.53
N GLN A 241 -11.17 -10.88 17.65
CA GLN A 241 -11.71 -12.23 17.82
C GLN A 241 -12.83 -12.49 16.80
N THR A 242 -13.76 -11.55 16.63
CA THR A 242 -14.84 -11.65 15.65
C THR A 242 -14.31 -11.72 14.22
N ALA A 243 -13.27 -10.93 13.91
CA ALA A 243 -12.63 -10.96 12.60
C ALA A 243 -12.00 -12.33 12.32
N GLN A 244 -11.28 -12.91 13.27
CA GLN A 244 -10.69 -14.24 13.13
C GLN A 244 -11.76 -15.31 12.92
N GLU A 245 -12.77 -15.36 13.78
CA GLU A 245 -13.87 -16.33 13.68
C GLU A 245 -14.62 -16.23 12.35
N THR A 246 -14.79 -15.01 11.83
CA THR A 246 -15.41 -14.79 10.50
C THR A 246 -14.59 -15.43 9.39
N VAL A 247 -13.28 -15.24 9.40
CA VAL A 247 -12.39 -15.81 8.39
C VAL A 247 -12.34 -17.33 8.50
N GLU A 248 -12.19 -17.88 9.70
CA GLU A 248 -12.19 -19.32 9.94
C GLU A 248 -13.50 -19.97 9.47
N PHE A 249 -14.64 -19.34 9.75
CA PHE A 249 -15.94 -19.80 9.25
C PHE A 249 -16.00 -19.83 7.71
N ASN A 250 -15.50 -18.78 7.04
CA ASN A 250 -15.45 -18.71 5.57
C ASN A 250 -14.52 -19.77 4.97
N MET A 251 -13.46 -20.15 5.70
CA MET A 251 -12.55 -21.23 5.33
C MET A 251 -13.18 -22.62 5.49
N GLY A 252 -14.33 -22.74 6.19
CA GLY A 252 -15.00 -24.00 6.48
C GLY A 252 -14.45 -24.75 7.69
N ASN A 253 -13.83 -24.04 8.61
CA ASN A 253 -13.28 -24.54 9.87
C ASN A 253 -14.28 -24.39 11.02
#